data_320a1779ae09121ca70029db80dc1c3d
#
_entry.id   320a1779ae09121ca70029db80dc1c3d
#
_cell.length_a   1.000
_cell.length_b   1.000
_cell.length_c   1.000
_cell.angle_alpha   90.00
_cell.angle_beta   90.00
_cell.angle_gamma   90.00
#
_symmetry.space_group_name_H-M   'P 1'
#
loop_
_entity.id
_entity.type
_entity.pdbx_description
1 polymer ?
#
loop_
_entity_poly.entity_id
_entity_poly.type
_entity_poly.pdbx_seq_one_letter_code
_entity_poly.pdbx_strand_id
1 'polypeptide(L)'
;MREWIIMQMLALPAAFILDMILGDPHTGMHPICLIGNLIAMLDSALNKENVSRKRRIARGALTAVAVIVISTAFPLIIEIISFNINIWLFFAAETVMDYFVIAAKSLKKESMLVCAAMEAGDTEGARRAVSMIVGRDTKVLDKEGIIKAAVETVAENSSDGVIAPVFYTALCGAAGGFFYKSVNTMDSMLGYINDRYEAFGKAAARLLSLIHISEPTRP
;
A
#
# COMPACT_ATOMS: atom_id res chain seq x y z
N MET A 1 -22.30 -15.92 11.06
CA MET A 1 -20.86 -16.25 10.91
C MET A 1 -20.53 -16.99 9.62
N ARG A 2 -21.19 -18.12 9.31
CA ARG A 2 -20.93 -18.87 8.05
C ARG A 2 -21.20 -18.03 6.80
N GLU A 3 -22.31 -17.31 6.74
CA GLU A 3 -22.66 -16.44 5.62
C GLU A 3 -21.69 -15.29 5.44
N TRP A 4 -21.23 -14.69 6.54
CA TRP A 4 -20.19 -13.66 6.55
C TRP A 4 -18.93 -14.14 5.81
N ILE A 5 -18.38 -15.27 6.25
CA ILE A 5 -17.16 -15.85 5.66
C ILE A 5 -17.35 -16.15 4.16
N ILE A 6 -18.51 -16.75 3.79
CA ILE A 6 -18.78 -17.08 2.38
C ILE A 6 -18.80 -15.79 1.53
N MET A 7 -19.43 -14.73 2.00
CA MET A 7 -19.51 -13.48 1.25
C MET A 7 -18.15 -12.77 1.14
N GLN A 8 -17.32 -12.78 2.18
CA GLN A 8 -15.94 -12.32 2.10
C GLN A 8 -15.12 -13.11 1.06
N MET A 9 -15.23 -14.45 1.08
CA MET A 9 -14.54 -15.29 0.10
C MET A 9 -14.99 -15.05 -1.34
N LEU A 10 -16.23 -14.62 -1.57
CA LEU A 10 -16.75 -14.28 -2.88
C LEU A 10 -16.42 -12.82 -3.28
N ALA A 11 -16.34 -11.90 -2.31
CA ALA A 11 -16.05 -10.50 -2.54
C ALA A 11 -14.62 -10.29 -3.08
N LEU A 12 -13.65 -11.01 -2.56
CA LEU A 12 -12.25 -10.87 -2.96
C LEU A 12 -12.00 -11.17 -4.45
N PRO A 13 -12.45 -12.30 -5.04
CA PRO A 13 -12.37 -12.52 -6.48
C PRO A 13 -13.13 -11.47 -7.29
N ALA A 14 -14.30 -11.03 -6.82
CA ALA A 14 -15.06 -9.97 -7.48
C ALA A 14 -14.29 -8.63 -7.47
N ALA A 15 -13.66 -8.29 -6.37
CA ALA A 15 -12.79 -7.11 -6.23
C ALA A 15 -11.58 -7.17 -7.17
N PHE A 16 -10.93 -8.34 -7.27
CA PHE A 16 -9.82 -8.53 -8.19
C PHE A 16 -10.25 -8.35 -9.67
N ILE A 17 -11.41 -8.89 -10.05
CA ILE A 17 -11.97 -8.68 -11.39
C ILE A 17 -12.29 -7.20 -11.60
N LEU A 18 -12.83 -6.53 -10.59
CA LEU A 18 -13.13 -5.10 -10.64
C LEU A 18 -11.87 -4.26 -10.84
N ASP A 19 -10.77 -4.56 -10.13
CA ASP A 19 -9.47 -3.93 -10.33
C ASP A 19 -8.97 -4.15 -11.76
N MET A 20 -9.05 -5.37 -12.28
CA MET A 20 -8.63 -5.67 -13.66
C MET A 20 -9.45 -4.92 -14.73
N ILE A 21 -10.71 -4.59 -14.45
CA ILE A 21 -11.58 -3.84 -15.37
C ILE A 21 -11.38 -2.34 -15.23
N LEU A 22 -11.43 -1.79 -14.03
CA LEU A 22 -11.39 -0.35 -13.77
C LEU A 22 -9.96 0.18 -13.55
N GLY A 23 -9.12 -0.54 -12.79
CA GLY A 23 -7.84 -0.06 -12.27
C GLY A 23 -8.03 0.97 -11.16
N ASP A 24 -6.94 1.46 -10.61
CA ASP A 24 -6.98 2.48 -9.55
C ASP A 24 -7.49 3.82 -10.06
N PRO A 25 -8.52 4.39 -9.43
CA PRO A 25 -8.95 5.74 -9.75
C PRO A 25 -7.93 6.76 -9.22
N HIS A 26 -7.39 7.58 -10.11
CA HIS A 26 -6.45 8.67 -9.76
C HIS A 26 -7.20 9.84 -9.08
N THR A 27 -7.85 9.59 -7.95
CA THR A 27 -8.58 10.61 -7.20
C THR A 27 -7.97 10.83 -5.83
N GLY A 28 -7.91 12.10 -5.37
CA GLY A 28 -7.45 12.41 -4.02
C GLY A 28 -8.30 11.83 -2.88
N MET A 29 -9.49 11.31 -3.21
CA MET A 29 -10.40 10.62 -2.29
C MET A 29 -10.14 9.11 -2.20
N HIS A 30 -9.12 8.60 -2.90
CA HIS A 30 -8.74 7.19 -2.80
C HIS A 30 -8.39 6.85 -1.33
N PRO A 31 -8.91 5.75 -0.75
CA PRO A 31 -8.68 5.41 0.66
C PRO A 31 -7.22 5.39 1.07
N ILE A 32 -6.33 4.92 0.20
CA ILE A 32 -4.87 4.90 0.48
C ILE A 32 -4.30 6.33 0.54
N CYS A 33 -4.81 7.26 -0.27
CA CYS A 33 -4.44 8.68 -0.17
C CYS A 33 -4.92 9.29 1.17
N LEU A 34 -6.09 8.89 1.66
CA LEU A 34 -6.59 9.33 2.97
C LEU A 34 -5.70 8.78 4.10
N ILE A 35 -5.26 7.53 4.02
CA ILE A 35 -4.26 6.96 4.95
C ILE A 35 -2.96 7.76 4.89
N GLY A 36 -2.45 8.07 3.69
CA GLY A 36 -1.26 8.90 3.51
C GLY A 36 -1.41 10.30 4.13
N ASN A 37 -2.55 10.94 3.95
CA ASN A 37 -2.85 12.23 4.55
C ASN A 37 -2.91 12.15 6.10
N LEU A 38 -3.48 11.10 6.66
CA LEU A 38 -3.49 10.84 8.10
C LEU A 38 -2.06 10.69 8.63
N ILE A 39 -1.21 9.93 7.93
CA ILE A 39 0.20 9.75 8.28
C ILE A 39 0.93 11.11 8.26
N ALA A 40 0.77 11.89 7.19
CA ALA A 40 1.41 13.20 7.05
C ALA A 40 0.95 14.19 8.14
N MET A 41 -0.33 14.17 8.50
CA MET A 41 -0.88 14.98 9.58
C MET A 41 -0.24 14.60 10.93
N LEU A 42 -0.14 13.32 11.24
CA LEU A 42 0.46 12.84 12.48
C LEU A 42 1.97 13.04 12.52
N ASP A 43 2.69 12.88 11.38
CA ASP A 43 4.11 13.22 11.26
C ASP A 43 4.33 14.70 11.58
N SER A 44 3.58 15.60 10.96
CA SER A 44 3.70 17.05 11.20
C SER A 44 3.39 17.46 12.65
N ALA A 45 2.45 16.77 13.29
CA ALA A 45 2.05 17.05 14.67
C ALA A 45 3.02 16.49 15.71
N LEU A 46 3.49 15.26 15.52
CA LEU A 46 4.19 14.48 16.54
C LEU A 46 5.71 14.38 16.31
N ASN A 47 6.20 14.44 15.09
CA ASN A 47 7.63 14.34 14.76
C ASN A 47 8.33 15.68 14.94
N LYS A 48 8.62 16.05 16.18
CA LYS A 48 9.33 17.29 16.51
C LYS A 48 10.81 16.99 16.75
N GLU A 49 11.70 17.80 16.18
CA GLU A 49 13.15 17.65 16.30
C GLU A 49 13.67 17.97 17.72
N ASN A 50 13.00 18.89 18.42
CA ASN A 50 13.41 19.39 19.75
C ASN A 50 13.08 18.46 20.91
N VAL A 51 12.93 17.13 20.67
CA VAL A 51 12.65 16.16 21.72
C VAL A 51 13.65 15.02 21.70
N SER A 52 13.86 14.38 22.86
CA SER A 52 14.81 13.28 22.99
C SER A 52 14.47 12.10 22.05
N ARG A 53 15.49 11.35 21.63
CA ARG A 53 15.33 10.17 20.75
C ARG A 53 14.30 9.17 21.28
N LYS A 54 14.28 8.93 22.60
CA LYS A 54 13.27 8.04 23.23
C LYS A 54 11.84 8.53 23.03
N ARG A 55 11.60 9.84 23.19
CA ARG A 55 10.28 10.44 22.96
C ARG A 55 9.89 10.41 21.48
N ARG A 56 10.84 10.57 20.55
CA ARG A 56 10.56 10.42 19.11
C ARG A 56 10.13 9.01 18.77
N ILE A 57 10.80 7.98 19.30
CA ILE A 57 10.39 6.57 19.12
C ILE A 57 8.98 6.32 19.69
N ALA A 58 8.69 6.81 20.90
CA ALA A 58 7.37 6.64 21.51
C ALA A 58 6.25 7.34 20.70
N ARG A 59 6.51 8.54 20.18
CA ARG A 59 5.57 9.26 19.32
C ARG A 59 5.38 8.58 17.96
N GLY A 60 6.45 8.02 17.37
CA GLY A 60 6.36 7.20 16.16
C GLY A 60 5.55 5.92 16.37
N ALA A 61 5.72 5.26 17.50
CA ALA A 61 4.90 4.11 17.88
C ALA A 61 3.42 4.49 18.09
N LEU A 62 3.14 5.63 18.74
CA LEU A 62 1.79 6.15 18.87
C LEU A 62 1.15 6.47 17.51
N THR A 63 1.93 7.09 16.60
CA THR A 63 1.49 7.33 15.21
C THR A 63 1.14 6.02 14.53
N ALA A 64 2.01 4.99 14.62
CA ALA A 64 1.77 3.70 14.01
C ALA A 64 0.49 3.05 14.54
N VAL A 65 0.29 3.03 15.85
CA VAL A 65 -0.94 2.49 16.46
C VAL A 65 -2.17 3.27 16.01
N ALA A 66 -2.12 4.61 16.03
CA ALA A 66 -3.26 5.45 15.62
C ALA A 66 -3.65 5.21 14.14
N VAL A 67 -2.65 5.18 13.23
CA VAL A 67 -2.89 4.92 11.81
C VAL A 67 -3.51 3.54 11.61
N ILE A 68 -2.94 2.49 12.22
CA ILE A 68 -3.46 1.13 12.11
C ILE A 68 -4.90 1.05 12.64
N VAL A 69 -5.14 1.55 13.84
CA VAL A 69 -6.48 1.48 14.46
C VAL A 69 -7.52 2.20 13.61
N ILE A 70 -7.24 3.41 13.15
CA ILE A 70 -8.18 4.20 12.34
C ILE A 70 -8.41 3.51 10.99
N SER A 71 -7.35 3.10 10.29
CA SER A 71 -7.44 2.50 8.97
C SER A 71 -8.13 1.13 8.98
N THR A 72 -8.01 0.36 10.07
CA THR A 72 -8.63 -0.96 10.21
C THR A 72 -10.07 -0.85 10.74
N ALA A 73 -10.32 0.08 11.67
CA ALA A 73 -11.66 0.27 12.25
C ALA A 73 -12.67 0.79 11.21
N PHE A 74 -12.22 1.61 10.27
CA PHE A 74 -13.10 2.18 9.24
C PHE A 74 -13.79 1.09 8.38
N PRO A 75 -13.06 0.18 7.69
CA PRO A 75 -13.68 -0.90 6.95
C PRO A 75 -14.45 -1.86 7.85
N LEU A 76 -13.94 -2.20 9.04
CA LEU A 76 -14.61 -3.09 9.97
C LEU A 76 -15.99 -2.56 10.40
N ILE A 77 -16.12 -1.25 10.65
CA ILE A 77 -17.42 -0.63 10.98
C ILE A 77 -18.36 -0.74 9.79
N ILE A 78 -17.91 -0.49 8.57
CA ILE A 78 -18.71 -0.63 7.35
C ILE A 78 -19.16 -2.09 7.17
N GLU A 79 -18.28 -3.06 7.35
CA GLU A 79 -18.60 -4.49 7.30
C GLU A 79 -19.70 -4.85 8.30
N ILE A 80 -19.55 -4.45 9.57
CA ILE A 80 -20.53 -4.74 10.62
C ILE A 80 -21.88 -4.09 10.31
N ILE A 81 -21.90 -2.81 9.92
CA ILE A 81 -23.13 -2.10 9.62
C ILE A 81 -23.83 -2.71 8.42
N SER A 82 -23.11 -2.92 7.31
CA SER A 82 -23.69 -3.45 6.07
C SER A 82 -24.20 -4.89 6.25
N PHE A 83 -23.50 -5.72 7.01
CA PHE A 83 -23.94 -7.08 7.32
C PHE A 83 -25.26 -7.11 8.13
N ASN A 84 -25.43 -6.20 9.10
CA ASN A 84 -26.65 -6.09 9.90
C ASN A 84 -27.85 -5.54 9.11
N ILE A 85 -27.59 -4.81 8.00
CA ILE A 85 -28.66 -4.30 7.13
C ILE A 85 -29.08 -5.36 6.13
N ASN A 86 -28.13 -5.87 5.33
CA ASN A 86 -28.40 -6.84 4.27
C ASN A 86 -27.11 -7.52 3.80
N ILE A 87 -27.18 -8.82 3.56
CA ILE A 87 -26.03 -9.63 3.13
C ILE A 87 -25.46 -9.20 1.75
N TRP A 88 -26.31 -8.73 0.85
CA TRP A 88 -25.88 -8.23 -0.45
C TRP A 88 -25.24 -6.85 -0.37
N LEU A 89 -25.69 -6.01 0.58
CA LEU A 89 -25.03 -4.74 0.88
C LEU A 89 -23.64 -4.99 1.48
N PHE A 90 -23.51 -5.98 2.36
CA PHE A 90 -22.22 -6.41 2.88
C PHE A 90 -21.29 -6.87 1.76
N PHE A 91 -21.76 -7.77 0.87
CA PHE A 91 -20.99 -8.24 -0.27
C PHE A 91 -20.51 -7.08 -1.17
N ALA A 92 -21.39 -6.13 -1.48
CA ALA A 92 -21.04 -4.97 -2.30
C ALA A 92 -20.01 -4.06 -1.61
N ALA A 93 -20.22 -3.77 -0.32
CA ALA A 93 -19.30 -2.95 0.47
C ALA A 93 -17.91 -3.59 0.59
N GLU A 94 -17.86 -4.89 0.91
CA GLU A 94 -16.63 -5.67 0.97
C GLU A 94 -15.91 -5.66 -0.36
N THR A 95 -16.60 -5.96 -1.48
CA THR A 95 -16.03 -5.95 -2.83
C THR A 95 -15.40 -4.60 -3.17
N VAL A 96 -16.07 -3.50 -2.86
CA VAL A 96 -15.56 -2.15 -3.14
C VAL A 96 -14.35 -1.83 -2.26
N MET A 97 -14.37 -2.20 -0.98
CA MET A 97 -13.24 -1.98 -0.08
C MET A 97 -12.02 -2.82 -0.49
N ASP A 98 -12.23 -4.08 -0.81
CA ASP A 98 -11.17 -4.99 -1.30
C ASP A 98 -10.55 -4.49 -2.60
N TYR A 99 -11.37 -3.96 -3.52
CA TYR A 99 -10.90 -3.34 -4.75
C TYR A 99 -9.90 -2.21 -4.50
N PHE A 100 -10.12 -1.36 -3.51
CA PHE A 100 -9.22 -0.25 -3.19
C PHE A 100 -7.88 -0.67 -2.56
N VAL A 101 -7.73 -1.91 -2.11
CA VAL A 101 -6.44 -2.39 -1.57
C VAL A 101 -5.59 -3.16 -2.58
N ILE A 102 -6.19 -3.57 -3.71
CA ILE A 102 -5.53 -4.30 -4.79
C ILE A 102 -5.09 -3.31 -5.88
N ALA A 103 -3.87 -3.42 -6.38
CA ALA A 103 -3.32 -2.51 -7.39
C ALA A 103 -2.71 -3.27 -8.58
N ALA A 104 -3.32 -4.40 -8.99
CA ALA A 104 -2.76 -5.27 -10.02
C ALA A 104 -2.77 -4.64 -11.42
N LYS A 105 -3.89 -4.01 -11.80
CA LYS A 105 -3.99 -3.35 -13.12
C LYS A 105 -3.07 -2.14 -13.23
N SER A 106 -2.98 -1.33 -12.19
CA SER A 106 -2.12 -0.15 -12.19
C SER A 106 -0.65 -0.54 -12.27
N LEU A 107 -0.23 -1.55 -11.50
CA LEU A 107 1.12 -2.09 -11.60
C LEU A 107 1.44 -2.60 -13.00
N LYS A 108 0.54 -3.39 -13.61
CA LYS A 108 0.69 -3.87 -14.98
C LYS A 108 0.80 -2.71 -15.97
N LYS A 109 -0.08 -1.72 -15.88
CA LYS A 109 -0.10 -0.56 -16.79
C LYS A 109 1.22 0.21 -16.73
N GLU A 110 1.66 0.56 -15.54
CA GLU A 110 2.87 1.37 -15.36
C GLU A 110 4.14 0.61 -15.78
N SER A 111 4.23 -0.69 -15.47
CA SER A 111 5.38 -1.51 -15.91
C SER A 111 5.43 -1.69 -17.43
N MET A 112 4.27 -1.84 -18.09
CA MET A 112 4.20 -1.97 -19.55
C MET A 112 4.58 -0.69 -20.29
N LEU A 113 4.44 0.51 -19.68
CA LEU A 113 4.94 1.76 -20.26
C LEU A 113 6.47 1.74 -20.39
N VAL A 114 7.18 1.20 -19.40
CA VAL A 114 8.65 1.04 -19.46
C VAL A 114 9.03 0.05 -20.57
N CYS A 115 8.34 -1.09 -20.63
CA CYS A 115 8.57 -2.11 -21.65
C CYS A 115 8.39 -1.55 -23.07
N ALA A 116 7.25 -0.89 -23.33
CA ALA A 116 6.94 -0.30 -24.64
C ALA A 116 7.97 0.75 -25.08
N ALA A 117 8.43 1.60 -24.17
CA ALA A 117 9.47 2.59 -24.48
C ALA A 117 10.82 1.92 -24.78
N MET A 118 11.19 0.86 -24.07
CA MET A 118 12.41 0.10 -24.33
C MET A 118 12.37 -0.63 -25.68
N GLU A 119 11.23 -1.25 -26.05
CA GLU A 119 11.01 -1.90 -27.34
C GLU A 119 11.08 -0.90 -28.51
N ALA A 120 10.58 0.31 -28.32
CA ALA A 120 10.66 1.39 -29.29
C ALA A 120 12.08 2.01 -29.41
N GLY A 121 13.04 1.61 -28.56
CA GLY A 121 14.38 2.19 -28.50
C GLY A 121 14.43 3.59 -27.87
N ASP A 122 13.32 4.08 -27.30
CA ASP A 122 13.23 5.37 -26.60
C ASP A 122 13.74 5.25 -25.15
N THR A 123 15.05 5.33 -24.97
CA THR A 123 15.69 5.23 -23.66
C THR A 123 15.27 6.37 -22.73
N GLU A 124 15.04 7.58 -23.25
CA GLU A 124 14.59 8.72 -22.44
C GLU A 124 13.14 8.56 -22.00
N GLY A 125 12.27 8.04 -22.88
CA GLY A 125 10.89 7.68 -22.52
C GLY A 125 10.85 6.58 -21.46
N ALA A 126 11.68 5.54 -21.61
CA ALA A 126 11.81 4.47 -20.63
C ALA A 126 12.31 4.98 -19.27
N ARG A 127 13.28 5.92 -19.27
CA ARG A 127 13.81 6.57 -18.06
C ARG A 127 12.74 7.40 -17.36
N ARG A 128 11.92 8.13 -18.10
CA ARG A 128 10.76 8.86 -17.56
C ARG A 128 9.72 7.89 -17.00
N ALA A 129 9.37 6.83 -17.75
CA ALA A 129 8.40 5.85 -17.30
C ALA A 129 8.84 5.14 -16.01
N VAL A 130 10.10 4.68 -15.93
CA VAL A 130 10.61 4.02 -14.72
C VAL A 130 10.69 4.97 -13.53
N SER A 131 10.93 6.28 -13.74
CA SER A 131 10.96 7.26 -12.66
C SER A 131 9.61 7.45 -11.95
N MET A 132 8.51 7.05 -12.60
CA MET A 132 7.17 7.11 -12.00
C MET A 132 6.88 5.97 -11.03
N ILE A 133 7.65 4.89 -11.10
CA ILE A 133 7.42 3.67 -10.31
C ILE A 133 8.55 3.36 -9.32
N VAL A 134 9.74 3.99 -9.46
CA VAL A 134 10.88 3.81 -8.55
C VAL A 134 11.10 5.03 -7.67
N GLY A 135 11.47 4.81 -6.41
CA GLY A 135 11.76 5.87 -5.44
C GLY A 135 13.20 6.41 -5.48
N ARG A 136 13.99 6.10 -6.53
CA ARG A 136 15.40 6.52 -6.66
C ARG A 136 15.63 7.40 -7.89
N ASP A 137 16.77 8.11 -7.94
CA ASP A 137 17.13 8.90 -9.12
C ASP A 137 17.39 7.98 -10.33
N THR A 138 16.65 8.19 -11.40
CA THR A 138 16.72 7.41 -12.63
C THR A 138 17.49 8.10 -13.75
N LYS A 139 17.90 9.37 -13.55
CA LYS A 139 18.53 10.20 -14.61
C LYS A 139 19.84 9.63 -15.12
N VAL A 140 20.57 8.93 -14.27
CA VAL A 140 21.89 8.36 -14.59
C VAL A 140 21.82 6.90 -15.04
N LEU A 141 20.64 6.30 -15.09
CA LEU A 141 20.50 4.89 -15.46
C LEU A 141 20.71 4.70 -16.96
N ASP A 142 21.55 3.74 -17.33
CA ASP A 142 21.66 3.20 -18.69
C ASP A 142 20.51 2.21 -18.97
N LYS A 143 20.49 1.61 -20.16
CA LYS A 143 19.44 0.67 -20.56
C LYS A 143 19.30 -0.51 -19.61
N GLU A 144 20.41 -1.10 -19.19
CA GLU A 144 20.41 -2.25 -18.26
C GLU A 144 19.93 -1.83 -16.89
N GLY A 145 20.36 -0.66 -16.41
CA GLY A 145 19.93 -0.07 -15.16
C GLY A 145 18.42 0.22 -15.12
N ILE A 146 17.83 0.71 -16.24
CA ILE A 146 16.38 0.93 -16.36
C ILE A 146 15.62 -0.40 -16.27
N ILE A 147 16.05 -1.42 -17.03
CA ILE A 147 15.42 -2.75 -17.02
C ILE A 147 15.50 -3.36 -15.63
N LYS A 148 16.69 -3.34 -15.02
CA LYS A 148 16.89 -3.86 -13.66
C LYS A 148 15.99 -3.16 -12.65
N ALA A 149 15.96 -1.82 -12.68
CA ALA A 149 15.10 -1.03 -11.80
C ALA A 149 13.62 -1.35 -11.99
N ALA A 150 13.15 -1.50 -13.24
CA ALA A 150 11.77 -1.86 -13.52
C ALA A 150 11.42 -3.26 -12.99
N VAL A 151 12.26 -4.26 -13.22
CA VAL A 151 12.03 -5.65 -12.76
C VAL A 151 12.02 -5.72 -11.24
N GLU A 152 12.99 -5.09 -10.56
CA GLU A 152 13.06 -5.03 -9.10
C GLU A 152 11.78 -4.40 -8.52
N THR A 153 11.37 -3.26 -9.07
CA THR A 153 10.17 -2.54 -8.60
C THR A 153 8.88 -3.32 -8.87
N VAL A 154 8.77 -3.99 -10.03
CA VAL A 154 7.61 -4.84 -10.32
C VAL A 154 7.56 -6.03 -9.36
N ALA A 155 8.69 -6.67 -9.06
CA ALA A 155 8.74 -7.77 -8.09
C ALA A 155 8.31 -7.31 -6.69
N GLU A 156 8.85 -6.18 -6.20
CA GLU A 156 8.51 -5.58 -4.92
C GLU A 156 7.03 -5.18 -4.88
N ASN A 157 6.55 -4.41 -5.85
CA ASN A 157 5.16 -3.96 -5.87
C ASN A 157 4.15 -5.10 -6.14
N SER A 158 4.56 -6.19 -6.79
CA SER A 158 3.72 -7.40 -6.89
C SER A 158 3.48 -8.01 -5.52
N SER A 159 4.50 -8.04 -4.65
CA SER A 159 4.35 -8.45 -3.26
C SER A 159 3.46 -7.48 -2.48
N ASP A 160 3.81 -6.19 -2.48
CA ASP A 160 3.25 -5.18 -1.59
C ASP A 160 1.92 -4.60 -2.06
N GLY A 161 1.71 -4.57 -3.37
CA GLY A 161 0.53 -4.02 -4.00
C GLY A 161 -0.54 -5.04 -4.36
N VAL A 162 -0.19 -6.35 -4.40
CA VAL A 162 -1.12 -7.40 -4.85
C VAL A 162 -1.13 -8.58 -3.88
N ILE A 163 -0.01 -9.30 -3.75
CA ILE A 163 0.01 -10.60 -3.03
C ILE A 163 -0.31 -10.42 -1.55
N ALA A 164 0.38 -9.52 -0.87
CA ALA A 164 0.18 -9.31 0.54
C ALA A 164 -1.21 -8.70 0.86
N PRO A 165 -1.71 -7.65 0.17
CA PRO A 165 -3.09 -7.22 0.33
C PRO A 165 -4.11 -8.35 0.15
N VAL A 166 -4.02 -9.14 -0.92
CA VAL A 166 -4.91 -10.28 -1.19
C VAL A 166 -4.85 -11.31 -0.06
N PHE A 167 -3.65 -11.62 0.44
CA PHE A 167 -3.47 -12.57 1.55
C PHE A 167 -4.14 -12.08 2.84
N TYR A 168 -3.90 -10.82 3.24
CA TYR A 168 -4.49 -10.27 4.46
C TYR A 168 -6.00 -10.08 4.33
N THR A 169 -6.50 -9.71 3.16
CA THR A 169 -7.93 -9.64 2.86
C THR A 169 -8.57 -11.04 2.92
N ALA A 170 -7.93 -12.06 2.37
CA ALA A 170 -8.44 -13.43 2.44
C ALA A 170 -8.54 -13.96 3.89
N LEU A 171 -7.66 -13.52 4.79
CA LEU A 171 -7.67 -13.91 6.21
C LEU A 171 -8.70 -13.15 7.05
N CYS A 172 -8.83 -11.83 6.82
CA CYS A 172 -9.54 -10.93 7.74
C CYS A 172 -10.47 -9.93 7.03
N GLY A 173 -10.87 -10.20 5.77
CA GLY A 173 -11.71 -9.31 4.99
C GLY A 173 -11.04 -7.98 4.64
N ALA A 174 -11.82 -6.99 4.26
CA ALA A 174 -11.32 -5.67 3.93
C ALA A 174 -10.51 -5.04 5.07
N ALA A 175 -10.92 -5.27 6.33
CA ALA A 175 -10.19 -4.80 7.50
C ALA A 175 -8.72 -5.30 7.50
N GLY A 176 -8.46 -6.56 7.11
CA GLY A 176 -7.12 -7.12 6.96
C GLY A 176 -6.33 -6.47 5.84
N GLY A 177 -6.94 -6.25 4.69
CA GLY A 177 -6.34 -5.56 3.56
C GLY A 177 -5.92 -4.12 3.91
N PHE A 178 -6.79 -3.37 4.57
CA PHE A 178 -6.51 -2.00 5.05
C PHE A 178 -5.46 -1.97 6.16
N PHE A 179 -5.45 -2.97 7.06
CA PHE A 179 -4.38 -3.14 8.03
C PHE A 179 -3.02 -3.22 7.32
N TYR A 180 -2.86 -4.15 6.38
CA TYR A 180 -1.61 -4.30 5.65
C TYR A 180 -1.23 -3.03 4.90
N LYS A 181 -2.18 -2.44 4.13
CA LYS A 181 -1.93 -1.21 3.38
C LYS A 181 -1.52 -0.04 4.27
N SER A 182 -2.09 0.07 5.46
CA SER A 182 -1.71 1.13 6.41
C SER A 182 -0.26 1.00 6.88
N VAL A 183 0.20 -0.21 7.17
CA VAL A 183 1.58 -0.48 7.58
C VAL A 183 2.55 -0.27 6.40
N ASN A 184 2.22 -0.77 5.22
CA ASN A 184 3.01 -0.59 4.01
C ASN A 184 3.14 0.90 3.63
N THR A 185 2.04 1.66 3.68
CA THR A 185 2.06 3.11 3.41
C THR A 185 2.87 3.88 4.45
N MET A 186 2.78 3.49 5.73
CA MET A 186 3.62 4.11 6.77
C MET A 186 5.10 3.84 6.54
N ASP A 187 5.50 2.63 6.16
CA ASP A 187 6.90 2.34 5.87
C ASP A 187 7.39 3.15 4.66
N SER A 188 6.60 3.22 3.60
CA SER A 188 6.91 4.02 2.41
C SER A 188 7.08 5.51 2.71
N MET A 189 6.36 6.05 3.70
CA MET A 189 6.41 7.47 4.06
C MET A 189 7.39 7.80 5.19
N LEU A 190 7.58 6.90 6.15
CA LEU A 190 8.32 7.14 7.39
C LEU A 190 9.53 6.20 7.58
N GLY A 191 9.66 5.15 6.77
CA GLY A 191 10.68 4.11 6.91
C GLY A 191 12.08 4.50 6.42
N TYR A 192 12.29 5.76 6.00
CA TYR A 192 13.59 6.25 5.53
C TYR A 192 14.62 6.32 6.66
N ILE A 193 15.86 5.89 6.36
CA ILE A 193 17.01 6.01 7.27
C ILE A 193 17.65 7.38 7.05
N ASN A 194 17.10 8.39 7.69
CA ASN A 194 17.63 9.75 7.75
C ASN A 194 17.38 10.37 9.13
N ASP A 195 18.02 11.50 9.43
CA ASP A 195 17.93 12.16 10.75
C ASP A 195 16.50 12.44 11.20
N ARG A 196 15.60 12.67 10.23
CA ARG A 196 14.19 12.95 10.51
C ARG A 196 13.40 11.70 10.90
N TYR A 197 13.65 10.56 10.28
CA TYR A 197 12.80 9.36 10.42
C TYR A 197 13.46 8.18 11.14
N GLU A 198 14.80 8.15 11.29
CA GLU A 198 15.51 7.04 11.95
C GLU A 198 14.91 6.64 13.31
N ALA A 199 14.50 7.62 14.11
CA ALA A 199 13.88 7.37 15.40
C ALA A 199 12.33 7.27 15.30
N PHE A 200 11.70 8.16 14.54
CA PHE A 200 10.24 8.25 14.44
C PHE A 200 9.64 7.12 13.60
N GLY A 201 10.23 6.80 12.45
CA GLY A 201 9.77 5.74 11.55
C GLY A 201 10.11 4.32 11.99
N LYS A 202 10.90 4.15 13.07
CA LYS A 202 11.37 2.84 13.53
C LYS A 202 10.26 1.84 13.82
N ALA A 203 9.11 2.28 14.32
CA ALA A 203 7.97 1.40 14.59
C ALA A 203 7.32 0.91 13.30
N ALA A 204 7.12 1.79 12.32
CA ALA A 204 6.56 1.44 11.01
C ALA A 204 7.44 0.42 10.26
N ALA A 205 8.75 0.69 10.18
CA ALA A 205 9.71 -0.21 9.52
C ALA A 205 9.77 -1.60 10.18
N ARG A 206 9.73 -1.67 11.51
CA ARG A 206 9.69 -2.95 12.23
C ARG A 206 8.37 -3.69 12.05
N LEU A 207 7.25 -2.98 12.02
CA LEU A 207 5.95 -3.61 11.79
C LEU A 207 5.89 -4.23 10.40
N LEU A 208 6.33 -3.50 9.36
CA LEU A 208 6.37 -4.05 8.01
C LEU A 208 7.26 -5.30 7.96
N SER A 209 8.46 -5.27 8.54
CA SER A 209 9.35 -6.43 8.56
C SER A 209 8.77 -7.67 9.26
N LEU A 210 7.80 -7.50 10.17
CA LEU A 210 7.12 -8.61 10.86
C LEU A 210 5.95 -9.19 10.05
N ILE A 211 5.31 -8.38 9.20
CA ILE A 211 4.10 -8.77 8.45
C ILE A 211 4.35 -8.98 6.97
N HIS A 212 5.55 -8.66 6.49
CA HIS A 212 5.90 -8.79 5.07
C HIS A 212 6.05 -10.26 4.68
N ILE A 213 5.42 -10.65 3.57
CA ILE A 213 5.38 -12.05 3.10
C ILE A 213 6.65 -12.43 2.35
N SER A 214 7.31 -11.46 1.71
CA SER A 214 8.60 -11.64 1.05
C SER A 214 9.70 -10.90 1.81
N GLU A 215 10.86 -11.51 2.00
CA GLU A 215 12.01 -10.81 2.56
C GLU A 215 12.42 -9.65 1.64
N PRO A 216 12.43 -8.41 2.13
CA PRO A 216 12.97 -7.32 1.34
C PRO A 216 14.47 -7.53 1.21
N THR A 217 14.96 -7.76 0.01
CA THR A 217 16.38 -7.60 -0.33
C THR A 217 16.69 -6.11 -0.29
N ARG A 218 16.71 -5.52 0.90
CA ARG A 218 17.26 -4.16 1.06
C ARG A 218 18.78 -4.28 1.01
N PRO A 219 19.44 -3.65 0.04
CA PRO A 219 20.90 -3.57 0.00
C PRO A 219 21.45 -2.79 1.20
#